data_44b53cfc42d80c350bf695080f3bd972
#
_entry.id   44b53cfc42d80c350bf695080f3bd972
#
_cell.length_a   1.000
_cell.length_b   1.000
_cell.length_c   1.000
_cell.angle_alpha   90.00
_cell.angle_beta   90.00
_cell.angle_gamma   90.00
#
_symmetry.space_group_name_H-M   'P 1'
#
loop_
_entity.id
_entity.type
_entity.pdbx_description
1 polymer ?
#
loop_
_entity_poly.entity_id
_entity_poly.type
_entity_poly.pdbx_seq_one_letter_code
_entity_poly.pdbx_strand_id
1 'polypeptide(L)'
;MQKTKKTQANSASVTADTTKPRRARTTSKPISTDTAKPRPTVMRPAAPKPRSVKTPAKGFSAKDEAAKPRRIGTKMSRLLASNVAPVKPAIKPVAQAPRHEGSSAALTHWLLYCRPGFEQDCTQEAVGQARSQRPVLAEQPGIIPDSGYAIVAINEQTLSYRELIFARQLIRLHHIIEELPERDRLTPVLAAINELTGTFSEIWLEVPDTNDGKTLSAFTRRFGPLLETALRAQGRLLPVEVEAGRSDAAEAKKLPRLHIFFPDKSSALIGTSDPYNSASSLMGIVRQSMPAEAPSRSTLKLAEAIEVFLDKSEQTRLLRSGMTAVDLGAAPGGWSWQMVRRGIRVTAVDNGPMKGVLEKHPLVEHLKQDGFKFQPKKAVDWLLCDMVDKPAKVAELIGDWFVNGWCRHSIFNLKLPMKQRVTALDAALNGIRSRLDREGISYKLIAKQLYHDREEITVFLSKTKNR
;
A
#
# COMPACT_ATOMS: atom_id res chain seq x y z
N MET A 1 53.64 43.31 22.53
CA MET A 1 53.33 44.71 22.22
C MET A 1 51.87 44.75 21.89
N GLN A 2 51.01 45.09 22.84
CA GLN A 2 50.32 46.37 23.06
C GLN A 2 49.52 46.81 21.81
N LYS A 3 48.20 47.00 21.86
CA LYS A 3 47.36 47.71 22.86
C LYS A 3 45.89 47.41 22.63
N THR A 4 45.22 47.17 23.73
CA THR A 4 43.81 47.37 24.04
C THR A 4 43.20 48.73 23.66
N LYS A 5 41.90 48.80 23.36
CA LYS A 5 41.00 49.87 23.87
C LYS A 5 39.56 49.41 23.95
N LYS A 6 39.01 49.47 25.14
CA LYS A 6 37.61 49.50 25.59
C LYS A 6 37.02 50.88 25.35
N THR A 7 35.72 50.99 25.22
CA THR A 7 34.81 51.98 25.85
C THR A 7 33.37 51.50 25.53
N GLN A 8 32.56 51.07 26.48
CA GLN A 8 31.61 51.74 27.42
C GLN A 8 30.35 52.27 26.70
N ALA A 9 29.30 51.59 26.89
CA ALA A 9 28.03 51.76 27.61
C ALA A 9 27.42 53.19 27.67
N ASN A 10 26.17 53.26 27.28
CA ASN A 10 25.25 54.18 27.96
C ASN A 10 23.81 53.64 27.93
N SER A 11 23.26 53.54 29.11
CA SER A 11 21.90 53.26 29.51
C SER A 11 21.05 54.51 29.49
N ALA A 12 19.80 54.43 29.09
CA ALA A 12 18.76 55.35 29.54
C ALA A 12 17.40 54.63 29.60
N SER A 13 16.94 54.51 30.80
CA SER A 13 15.58 54.16 31.24
C SER A 13 14.65 55.37 31.09
N VAL A 14 13.34 55.12 31.05
CA VAL A 14 12.22 55.91 31.61
C VAL A 14 10.96 55.54 30.80
N THR A 15 9.89 55.14 31.25
CA THR A 15 8.91 55.02 32.33
C THR A 15 7.58 54.61 31.73
N ALA A 16 6.86 53.85 32.51
CA ALA A 16 5.50 53.33 32.26
C ALA A 16 4.47 54.49 32.26
N ASP A 17 3.39 54.29 31.51
CA ASP A 17 2.11 54.85 31.93
C ASP A 17 0.95 53.88 31.65
N THR A 18 0.20 53.69 32.70
CA THR A 18 -0.98 52.87 32.87
C THR A 18 -2.23 53.67 32.53
N THR A 19 -3.16 53.14 31.76
CA THR A 19 -4.61 53.38 32.00
C THR A 19 -5.51 52.35 31.33
N LYS A 20 -6.21 51.58 32.16
CA LYS A 20 -7.50 50.90 31.92
C LYS A 20 -8.64 51.84 32.40
N PRO A 21 -9.91 51.42 32.26
CA PRO A 21 -10.76 50.98 31.15
C PRO A 21 -12.05 51.83 31.03
N ARG A 22 -12.84 51.63 30.00
CA ARG A 22 -14.24 52.12 30.04
C ARG A 22 -15.23 51.11 29.49
N ARG A 23 -16.10 50.63 30.43
CA ARG A 23 -17.39 49.96 30.24
C ARG A 23 -18.44 50.98 29.80
N ALA A 24 -19.37 50.57 28.97
CA ALA A 24 -20.81 50.88 29.00
C ALA A 24 -21.41 50.46 27.65
N ARG A 25 -22.64 50.05 27.46
CA ARG A 25 -23.81 49.75 28.28
C ARG A 25 -24.81 49.12 27.28
N THR A 26 -25.47 48.11 27.74
CA THR A 26 -26.67 47.49 27.21
C THR A 26 -27.80 48.45 26.91
N THR A 27 -28.54 48.27 25.79
CA THR A 27 -29.99 48.55 25.77
C THR A 27 -30.70 47.50 24.94
N SER A 28 -31.75 46.99 25.55
CA SER A 28 -32.67 45.96 25.09
C SER A 28 -33.96 46.59 24.54
N LYS A 29 -34.54 45.86 23.53
CA LYS A 29 -35.99 45.68 23.26
C LYS A 29 -36.72 46.75 22.38
N PRO A 30 -37.90 46.38 21.79
CA PRO A 30 -38.67 45.18 21.84
C PRO A 30 -39.18 44.61 20.48
N ILE A 31 -39.76 43.44 20.59
CA ILE A 31 -40.55 42.59 19.70
C ILE A 31 -41.69 43.29 18.98
N SER A 32 -41.90 43.02 17.70
CA SER A 32 -43.23 43.11 17.07
C SER A 32 -43.53 41.79 16.32
N THR A 33 -44.61 41.17 16.71
CA THR A 33 -45.29 40.06 16.09
C THR A 33 -45.92 40.48 14.78
N ASP A 34 -45.64 39.76 13.69
CA ASP A 34 -46.58 39.76 12.58
C ASP A 34 -46.72 38.37 11.96
N THR A 35 -47.92 38.10 11.59
CA THR A 35 -48.63 36.85 11.33
C THR A 35 -48.12 36.14 10.05
N ALA A 36 -47.96 34.82 10.14
CA ALA A 36 -47.67 33.92 9.05
C ALA A 36 -48.86 33.73 8.10
N LYS A 37 -48.63 33.88 6.80
CA LYS A 37 -49.48 33.31 5.75
C LYS A 37 -48.87 32.03 5.21
N PRO A 38 -49.68 30.98 4.90
CA PRO A 38 -49.18 29.68 4.47
C PRO A 38 -48.68 29.72 3.01
N ARG A 39 -47.56 29.05 2.77
CA ARG A 39 -47.03 28.80 1.41
C ARG A 39 -47.81 27.66 0.74
N PRO A 40 -48.01 27.71 -0.58
CA PRO A 40 -48.70 26.65 -1.31
C PRO A 40 -47.82 25.43 -1.49
N THR A 41 -48.43 24.27 -1.31
CA THR A 41 -47.87 22.92 -1.51
C THR A 41 -47.57 22.70 -2.99
N VAL A 42 -46.28 22.48 -3.32
CA VAL A 42 -45.84 22.08 -4.65
C VAL A 42 -45.98 20.56 -4.74
N MET A 43 -46.88 20.11 -5.63
CA MET A 43 -47.03 18.69 -5.98
C MET A 43 -45.76 18.13 -6.63
N ARG A 44 -45.29 17.00 -6.13
CA ARG A 44 -44.27 16.16 -6.76
C ARG A 44 -44.84 15.54 -8.04
N PRO A 45 -44.12 15.57 -9.18
CA PRO A 45 -44.53 14.79 -10.35
C PRO A 45 -44.22 13.29 -10.11
N ALA A 46 -45.16 12.46 -10.57
CA ALA A 46 -45.13 11.02 -10.49
C ALA A 46 -44.00 10.42 -11.36
N ALA A 47 -43.38 9.34 -10.85
CA ALA A 47 -42.36 8.59 -11.55
C ALA A 47 -42.88 7.95 -12.84
N PRO A 48 -42.11 7.93 -13.94
CA PRO A 48 -42.54 7.26 -15.17
C PRO A 48 -42.39 5.73 -15.04
N LYS A 49 -43.42 5.02 -15.51
CA LYS A 49 -43.46 3.54 -15.63
C LYS A 49 -42.45 3.06 -16.66
N PRO A 50 -41.81 1.88 -16.47
CA PRO A 50 -40.87 1.35 -17.44
C PRO A 50 -41.57 0.92 -18.75
N ARG A 51 -41.03 1.39 -19.88
CA ARG A 51 -41.42 0.95 -21.21
C ARG A 51 -40.83 -0.44 -21.49
N SER A 52 -41.69 -1.36 -21.85
CA SER A 52 -41.34 -2.66 -22.41
C SER A 52 -40.70 -2.49 -23.80
N VAL A 53 -39.45 -2.94 -23.94
CA VAL A 53 -38.78 -3.04 -25.24
C VAL A 53 -38.93 -4.47 -25.73
N LYS A 54 -39.58 -4.59 -26.88
CA LYS A 54 -39.73 -5.84 -27.65
C LYS A 54 -38.39 -6.20 -28.28
N THR A 55 -37.89 -7.39 -27.99
CA THR A 55 -36.75 -8.04 -28.65
C THR A 55 -37.18 -8.62 -30.02
N PRO A 56 -36.38 -8.47 -31.08
CA PRO A 56 -36.48 -9.32 -32.25
C PRO A 56 -35.56 -10.55 -32.10
N ALA A 57 -36.16 -11.72 -32.21
CA ALA A 57 -35.45 -12.99 -32.31
C ALA A 57 -34.69 -13.07 -33.64
N LYS A 58 -33.37 -13.31 -33.57
CA LYS A 58 -32.65 -14.04 -34.64
C LYS A 58 -31.61 -14.93 -33.96
N GLY A 59 -31.79 -16.24 -34.24
CA GLY A 59 -30.93 -17.30 -33.69
C GLY A 59 -29.52 -17.25 -34.26
N PHE A 60 -28.60 -17.51 -33.37
CA PHE A 60 -27.30 -18.05 -33.73
C PHE A 60 -26.99 -19.16 -32.71
N SER A 61 -26.87 -20.37 -33.24
CA SER A 61 -26.38 -21.55 -32.55
C SER A 61 -24.88 -21.39 -32.34
N ALA A 62 -24.42 -21.31 -31.10
CA ALA A 62 -23.05 -21.51 -30.76
C ALA A 62 -23.03 -22.48 -29.56
N LYS A 63 -22.52 -23.66 -29.81
CA LYS A 63 -22.10 -24.60 -28.78
C LYS A 63 -20.81 -24.04 -28.17
N ASP A 64 -20.90 -23.45 -27.01
CA ASP A 64 -19.75 -23.20 -26.17
C ASP A 64 -19.85 -24.07 -24.92
N GLU A 65 -18.95 -25.04 -24.85
CA GLU A 65 -18.71 -25.85 -23.68
C GLU A 65 -18.30 -24.95 -22.51
N ALA A 66 -19.16 -24.85 -21.52
CA ALA A 66 -18.87 -24.23 -20.25
C ALA A 66 -17.77 -25.03 -19.54
N ALA A 67 -16.56 -24.51 -19.51
CA ALA A 67 -15.48 -25.01 -18.71
C ALA A 67 -15.87 -24.94 -17.22
N LYS A 68 -16.04 -26.09 -16.59
CA LYS A 68 -16.28 -26.23 -15.14
C LYS A 68 -15.09 -25.65 -14.38
N PRO A 69 -15.31 -24.89 -13.30
CA PRO A 69 -14.23 -24.37 -12.47
C PRO A 69 -13.42 -25.54 -11.89
N ARG A 70 -12.13 -25.56 -12.16
CA ARG A 70 -11.20 -26.53 -11.61
C ARG A 70 -11.06 -26.31 -10.10
N ARG A 71 -11.41 -27.31 -9.30
CA ARG A 71 -11.14 -27.34 -7.85
C ARG A 71 -9.64 -27.31 -7.61
N ILE A 72 -9.13 -26.24 -7.04
CA ILE A 72 -7.71 -26.03 -6.72
C ILE A 72 -7.25 -26.89 -5.53
N GLY A 73 -8.18 -27.42 -4.73
CA GLY A 73 -7.87 -28.18 -3.50
C GLY A 73 -7.15 -29.53 -3.69
N THR A 74 -7.00 -30.05 -4.91
CA THR A 74 -6.46 -31.40 -5.13
C THR A 74 -4.98 -31.42 -5.54
N LYS A 75 -4.32 -30.29 -5.74
CA LYS A 75 -2.92 -30.26 -6.21
C LYS A 75 -1.87 -30.14 -5.11
N MET A 76 -2.23 -29.57 -3.95
CA MET A 76 -1.29 -29.50 -2.82
C MET A 76 -0.99 -30.90 -2.24
N SER A 77 -1.99 -31.77 -2.16
CA SER A 77 -1.83 -33.15 -1.68
C SER A 77 -0.97 -34.06 -2.57
N ARG A 78 -0.77 -33.73 -3.85
CA ARG A 78 -0.02 -34.59 -4.79
C ARG A 78 1.49 -34.31 -4.86
N LEU A 79 1.95 -33.20 -4.36
CA LEU A 79 3.39 -32.88 -4.35
C LEU A 79 4.12 -33.36 -3.09
N LEU A 80 3.38 -33.75 -2.04
CA LEU A 80 3.95 -34.21 -0.77
C LEU A 80 3.53 -35.64 -0.37
N ALA A 81 2.74 -36.33 -1.18
CA ALA A 81 2.28 -37.69 -0.87
C ALA A 81 3.22 -38.76 -1.43
N SER A 82 4.21 -39.14 -0.66
CA SER A 82 4.75 -40.50 -0.65
C SER A 82 4.43 -41.13 0.70
N ASN A 83 3.45 -42.07 0.68
CA ASN A 83 3.19 -43.11 1.67
C ASN A 83 3.21 -42.75 3.16
N VAL A 84 2.04 -42.41 3.76
CA VAL A 84 1.80 -42.67 5.20
C VAL A 84 0.29 -42.93 5.46
N ALA A 85 0.01 -43.89 6.34
CA ALA A 85 -1.30 -44.22 6.90
C ALA A 85 -1.93 -43.07 7.72
N PRO A 86 -3.24 -43.08 8.04
CA PRO A 86 -3.91 -41.97 8.70
C PRO A 86 -3.34 -41.73 10.11
N VAL A 87 -2.62 -40.62 10.25
CA VAL A 87 -2.06 -40.16 11.52
C VAL A 87 -2.86 -38.93 11.96
N LYS A 88 -3.11 -38.80 13.29
CA LYS A 88 -3.69 -37.62 13.95
C LYS A 88 -3.10 -36.33 13.38
N PRO A 89 -3.85 -35.18 13.32
CA PRO A 89 -3.36 -33.95 12.77
C PRO A 89 -2.04 -33.57 13.43
N ALA A 90 -0.95 -33.70 12.69
CA ALA A 90 0.37 -33.37 13.18
C ALA A 90 0.59 -31.87 12.93
N ILE A 91 0.76 -31.12 14.01
CA ILE A 91 1.36 -29.79 13.96
C ILE A 91 2.80 -30.04 13.47
N LYS A 92 3.08 -29.68 12.22
CA LYS A 92 4.47 -29.71 11.74
C LYS A 92 5.07 -28.33 11.98
N PRO A 93 6.05 -28.21 12.90
CA PRO A 93 6.93 -27.06 12.81
C PRO A 93 7.52 -27.07 11.41
N VAL A 94 7.69 -25.91 10.79
CA VAL A 94 8.36 -25.81 9.50
C VAL A 94 9.69 -26.53 9.67
N ALA A 95 9.86 -27.68 8.99
CA ALA A 95 10.93 -28.60 9.24
C ALA A 95 12.27 -27.87 9.23
N GLN A 96 13.02 -27.95 10.32
CA GLN A 96 14.44 -27.69 10.26
C GLN A 96 15.01 -28.74 9.30
N ALA A 97 15.58 -28.26 8.18
CA ALA A 97 16.20 -29.13 7.20
C ALA A 97 17.23 -30.06 7.88
N PRO A 98 17.44 -31.30 7.38
CA PRO A 98 18.39 -32.23 7.97
C PRO A 98 19.76 -31.54 8.08
N ARG A 99 20.35 -31.60 9.26
CA ARG A 99 21.68 -31.03 9.53
C ARG A 99 22.72 -31.77 8.68
N HIS A 100 23.16 -31.15 7.60
CA HIS A 100 24.44 -31.51 7.00
C HIS A 100 25.55 -30.94 7.88
N GLU A 101 26.41 -31.80 8.37
CA GLU A 101 27.59 -31.45 9.16
C GLU A 101 28.55 -30.59 8.31
N GLY A 102 28.50 -29.29 8.50
CA GLY A 102 29.30 -28.27 7.82
C GLY A 102 28.56 -26.94 7.87
N SER A 103 28.66 -26.20 9.02
CA SER A 103 28.18 -24.81 9.21
C SER A 103 26.85 -24.47 8.47
N SER A 104 25.81 -25.17 8.85
CA SER A 104 24.48 -24.96 8.27
C SER A 104 23.73 -23.89 9.06
N ALA A 105 23.78 -22.65 8.61
CA ALA A 105 22.85 -21.63 9.06
C ALA A 105 21.41 -22.12 8.81
N ALA A 106 20.57 -22.12 9.86
CA ALA A 106 19.20 -22.57 9.77
C ALA A 106 18.41 -21.71 8.77
N LEU A 107 17.61 -22.34 7.88
CA LEU A 107 16.75 -21.62 6.94
C LEU A 107 15.60 -20.94 7.69
N THR A 108 15.40 -19.65 7.40
CA THR A 108 14.22 -18.90 7.82
C THR A 108 13.19 -18.94 6.70
N HIS A 109 11.97 -19.35 7.04
CA HIS A 109 10.87 -19.34 6.09
C HIS A 109 10.13 -18.02 6.13
N TRP A 110 9.87 -17.45 4.95
CA TRP A 110 9.15 -16.20 4.78
C TRP A 110 7.90 -16.44 3.97
N LEU A 111 6.75 -15.97 4.49
CA LEU A 111 5.50 -15.88 3.77
C LEU A 111 5.37 -14.45 3.22
N LEU A 112 5.27 -14.35 1.91
CA LEU A 112 5.16 -13.11 1.17
C LEU A 112 3.78 -13.04 0.52
N TYR A 113 2.99 -12.02 0.82
CA TYR A 113 1.78 -11.77 0.04
C TYR A 113 2.13 -10.99 -1.22
N CYS A 114 1.51 -11.33 -2.31
CA CYS A 114 1.72 -10.65 -3.59
C CYS A 114 0.40 -10.54 -4.37
N ARG A 115 0.46 -9.97 -5.54
CA ARG A 115 -0.65 -10.03 -6.47
C ARG A 115 -0.73 -11.44 -7.10
N PRO A 116 -1.94 -12.04 -7.25
CA PRO A 116 -2.11 -13.28 -8.00
C PRO A 116 -1.49 -13.18 -9.40
N GLY A 117 -0.70 -14.20 -9.79
CA GLY A 117 0.08 -14.24 -11.04
C GLY A 117 1.46 -13.57 -10.96
N PHE A 118 1.90 -13.11 -9.77
CA PHE A 118 3.21 -12.54 -9.52
C PHE A 118 4.02 -13.30 -8.46
N GLU A 119 3.62 -14.51 -8.12
CA GLU A 119 4.27 -15.32 -7.10
C GLU A 119 5.73 -15.63 -7.47
N GLN A 120 5.99 -15.89 -8.75
CA GLN A 120 7.34 -16.16 -9.25
C GLN A 120 8.22 -14.89 -9.19
N ASP A 121 7.67 -13.74 -9.61
CA ASP A 121 8.38 -12.46 -9.56
C ASP A 121 8.72 -12.08 -8.11
N CYS A 122 7.78 -12.26 -7.19
CA CYS A 122 7.93 -12.01 -5.76
C CYS A 122 9.01 -12.92 -5.13
N THR A 123 9.01 -14.20 -5.49
CA THR A 123 10.02 -15.17 -5.03
C THR A 123 11.41 -14.83 -5.57
N GLN A 124 11.51 -14.53 -6.88
CA GLN A 124 12.77 -14.17 -7.52
C GLN A 124 13.39 -12.91 -6.88
N GLU A 125 12.56 -11.92 -6.58
CA GLU A 125 12.99 -10.69 -5.94
C GLU A 125 13.52 -10.95 -4.52
N ALA A 126 12.80 -11.70 -3.70
CA ALA A 126 13.21 -12.01 -2.32
C ALA A 126 14.53 -12.78 -2.28
N VAL A 127 14.69 -13.79 -3.14
CA VAL A 127 15.95 -14.54 -3.29
C VAL A 127 17.07 -13.64 -3.83
N GLY A 128 16.77 -12.74 -4.77
CA GLY A 128 17.70 -11.77 -5.32
C GLY A 128 18.22 -10.80 -4.25
N GLN A 129 17.32 -10.27 -3.42
CA GLN A 129 17.68 -9.38 -2.30
C GLN A 129 18.59 -10.11 -1.28
N ALA A 130 18.26 -11.34 -0.93
CA ALA A 130 19.07 -12.13 -0.02
C ALA A 130 20.47 -12.40 -0.58
N ARG A 131 20.59 -12.76 -1.85
CA ARG A 131 21.89 -13.02 -2.56
C ARG A 131 22.76 -11.78 -2.66
N SER A 132 22.19 -10.61 -2.76
CA SER A 132 22.96 -9.36 -2.83
C SER A 132 23.76 -9.08 -1.55
N GLN A 133 23.37 -9.69 -0.43
CA GLN A 133 24.00 -9.49 0.88
C GLN A 133 25.10 -10.52 1.18
N ARG A 134 24.92 -11.80 0.79
CA ARG A 134 25.89 -12.92 0.97
C ARG A 134 25.54 -14.09 0.06
N PRO A 135 26.43 -15.11 -0.14
CA PRO A 135 26.07 -16.37 -0.75
C PRO A 135 24.93 -17.05 0.02
N VAL A 136 23.84 -17.35 -0.64
CA VAL A 136 22.58 -17.81 -0.02
C VAL A 136 22.28 -19.22 -0.47
N LEU A 137 21.98 -20.10 0.51
CA LEU A 137 21.17 -21.26 0.27
C LEU A 137 19.70 -20.78 0.27
N ALA A 138 19.02 -20.92 -0.86
CA ALA A 138 17.60 -20.60 -0.96
C ALA A 138 16.88 -21.80 -1.52
N GLU A 139 15.89 -22.28 -0.80
CA GLU A 139 14.94 -23.27 -1.27
C GLU A 139 13.64 -22.56 -1.66
N GLN A 140 13.07 -22.96 -2.77
CA GLN A 140 11.77 -22.50 -3.22
C GLN A 140 10.77 -23.63 -3.02
N PRO A 141 10.05 -23.69 -1.88
CA PRO A 141 8.90 -24.56 -1.77
C PRO A 141 7.91 -24.18 -2.88
N GLY A 142 7.37 -25.15 -3.58
CA GLY A 142 6.65 -24.98 -4.84
C GLY A 142 5.72 -23.77 -4.89
N ILE A 143 5.84 -22.99 -5.95
CA ILE A 143 4.99 -21.84 -6.23
C ILE A 143 3.61 -22.35 -6.67
N ILE A 144 2.56 -21.85 -6.04
CA ILE A 144 1.18 -22.11 -6.45
C ILE A 144 0.73 -20.91 -7.31
N PRO A 145 0.58 -21.08 -8.61
CA PRO A 145 0.16 -19.99 -9.49
C PRO A 145 -1.19 -19.41 -9.08
N ASP A 146 -1.35 -18.10 -9.20
CA ASP A 146 -2.57 -17.35 -8.89
C ASP A 146 -3.06 -17.47 -7.44
N SER A 147 -2.18 -17.91 -6.52
CA SER A 147 -2.50 -18.02 -5.11
C SER A 147 -2.49 -16.69 -4.35
N GLY A 148 -1.75 -15.71 -4.84
CA GLY A 148 -1.58 -14.41 -4.20
C GLY A 148 -0.60 -14.41 -3.03
N TYR A 149 0.19 -15.48 -2.87
CA TYR A 149 1.28 -15.56 -1.90
C TYR A 149 2.40 -16.50 -2.36
N ALA A 150 3.58 -16.31 -1.77
CA ALA A 150 4.73 -17.18 -1.98
C ALA A 150 5.38 -17.51 -0.64
N ILE A 151 5.99 -18.71 -0.54
CA ILE A 151 6.83 -19.09 0.58
C ILE A 151 8.25 -19.26 0.06
N VAL A 152 9.21 -18.64 0.74
CA VAL A 152 10.64 -18.76 0.44
C VAL A 152 11.40 -19.14 1.71
N ALA A 153 12.38 -20.03 1.58
CA ALA A 153 13.27 -20.39 2.67
C ALA A 153 14.67 -19.81 2.39
N ILE A 154 15.19 -19.03 3.31
CA ILE A 154 16.46 -18.31 3.14
C ILE A 154 17.26 -18.43 4.43
N ASN A 155 18.59 -18.69 4.33
CA ASN A 155 19.44 -18.79 5.50
C ASN A 155 19.65 -17.44 6.19
N GLU A 156 19.30 -17.36 7.49
CA GLU A 156 19.56 -16.29 8.49
C GLU A 156 19.63 -14.84 7.99
N GLN A 157 18.94 -14.49 6.89
CA GLN A 157 18.98 -13.14 6.37
C GLN A 157 17.67 -12.41 6.64
N THR A 158 17.79 -11.17 7.03
CA THR A 158 16.65 -10.28 7.18
C THR A 158 16.34 -9.66 5.83
N LEU A 159 15.20 -9.99 5.26
CA LEU A 159 14.67 -9.28 4.09
C LEU A 159 14.21 -7.88 4.51
N SER A 160 14.46 -6.88 3.68
CA SER A 160 13.94 -5.54 3.84
C SER A 160 12.61 -5.41 3.10
N TYR A 161 11.50 -5.36 3.83
CA TYR A 161 10.18 -5.15 3.23
C TYR A 161 10.13 -3.91 2.33
N ARG A 162 10.82 -2.85 2.72
CA ARG A 162 10.83 -1.58 1.98
C ARG A 162 11.43 -1.72 0.59
N GLU A 163 12.38 -2.63 0.43
CA GLU A 163 13.08 -2.86 -0.84
C GLU A 163 12.41 -3.90 -1.72
N LEU A 164 11.50 -4.73 -1.16
CA LEU A 164 10.71 -5.68 -1.94
C LEU A 164 9.62 -4.93 -2.72
N ILE A 165 9.57 -5.12 -4.02
CA ILE A 165 8.66 -4.40 -4.92
C ILE A 165 7.33 -5.17 -5.08
N PHE A 166 7.42 -6.48 -5.31
CA PHE A 166 6.26 -7.34 -5.56
C PHE A 166 5.60 -7.83 -4.27
N ALA A 167 6.35 -7.91 -3.18
CA ALA A 167 5.80 -8.31 -1.89
C ALA A 167 4.97 -7.19 -1.26
N ARG A 168 3.68 -7.50 -0.98
CA ARG A 168 2.74 -6.64 -0.27
C ARG A 168 2.84 -6.77 1.24
N GLN A 169 3.33 -7.92 1.74
CA GLN A 169 3.56 -8.20 3.14
C GLN A 169 4.77 -9.11 3.30
N LEU A 170 5.47 -9.00 4.41
CA LEU A 170 6.62 -9.82 4.80
C LEU A 170 6.38 -10.41 6.17
N ILE A 171 6.27 -11.74 6.26
CA ILE A 171 5.93 -12.48 7.47
C ILE A 171 6.97 -13.58 7.67
N ARG A 172 7.57 -13.65 8.85
CA ARG A 172 8.38 -14.80 9.27
C ARG A 172 7.44 -15.96 9.59
N LEU A 173 7.49 -17.00 8.79
CA LEU A 173 6.63 -18.17 8.93
C LEU A 173 7.22 -19.12 9.98
N HIS A 174 6.38 -19.56 10.92
CA HIS A 174 6.78 -20.46 12.00
C HIS A 174 6.14 -21.84 11.86
N HIS A 175 4.84 -21.89 11.54
CA HIS A 175 4.09 -23.15 11.44
C HIS A 175 3.22 -23.18 10.20
N ILE A 176 3.12 -24.38 9.63
CA ILE A 176 2.14 -24.74 8.60
C ILE A 176 1.30 -25.86 9.20
N ILE A 177 0.01 -25.63 9.32
CA ILE A 177 -0.98 -26.63 9.73
C ILE A 177 -1.72 -27.08 8.49
N GLU A 178 -1.62 -28.33 8.18
CA GLU A 178 -2.40 -29.01 7.15
C GLU A 178 -3.52 -29.83 7.84
N GLU A 179 -4.62 -30.06 7.16
CA GLU A 179 -5.73 -30.88 7.62
C GLU A 179 -6.37 -30.41 8.95
N LEU A 180 -6.62 -29.07 9.06
CA LEU A 180 -7.36 -28.51 10.18
C LEU A 180 -8.73 -29.20 10.32
N PRO A 181 -9.11 -29.66 11.52
CA PRO A 181 -10.41 -30.32 11.76
C PRO A 181 -11.57 -29.36 11.47
N GLU A 182 -12.63 -29.84 10.82
CA GLU A 182 -13.79 -28.99 10.49
C GLU A 182 -14.51 -28.43 11.71
N ARG A 183 -14.56 -29.19 12.80
CA ARG A 183 -15.32 -28.85 14.02
C ARG A 183 -14.50 -28.04 15.04
N ASP A 184 -13.20 -28.29 15.13
CA ASP A 184 -12.30 -27.61 16.07
C ASP A 184 -11.02 -27.18 15.38
N ARG A 185 -11.04 -25.97 14.85
CA ARG A 185 -9.85 -25.29 14.29
C ARG A 185 -9.07 -24.48 15.33
N LEU A 186 -9.72 -24.20 16.48
CA LEU A 186 -9.13 -23.34 17.49
C LEU A 186 -7.99 -24.05 18.24
N THR A 187 -8.21 -25.27 18.67
CA THR A 187 -7.23 -26.03 19.46
C THR A 187 -5.89 -26.20 18.74
N PRO A 188 -5.81 -26.68 17.47
CA PRO A 188 -4.53 -26.83 16.79
C PRO A 188 -3.87 -25.47 16.48
N VAL A 189 -4.63 -24.44 16.17
CA VAL A 189 -4.07 -23.10 15.95
C VAL A 189 -3.48 -22.52 17.24
N LEU A 190 -4.19 -22.65 18.39
CA LEU A 190 -3.65 -22.23 19.68
C LEU A 190 -2.42 -23.02 20.09
N ALA A 191 -2.41 -24.33 19.84
CA ALA A 191 -1.26 -25.17 20.15
C ALA A 191 -0.01 -24.68 19.40
N ALA A 192 -0.12 -24.42 18.10
CA ALA A 192 0.99 -23.88 17.31
C ALA A 192 1.43 -22.50 17.77
N ILE A 193 0.50 -21.60 18.13
CA ILE A 193 0.83 -20.28 18.67
C ILE A 193 1.56 -20.39 20.02
N ASN A 194 1.21 -21.37 20.84
CA ASN A 194 1.83 -21.57 22.15
C ASN A 194 3.27 -22.06 22.07
N GLU A 195 3.71 -22.61 20.95
CA GLU A 195 5.13 -22.90 20.69
C GLU A 195 5.97 -21.63 20.42
N LEU A 196 5.32 -20.53 20.04
CA LEU A 196 6.01 -19.25 19.87
C LEU A 196 6.26 -18.60 21.24
N THR A 197 7.30 -17.81 21.36
CA THR A 197 7.62 -17.06 22.58
C THR A 197 7.09 -15.63 22.53
N GLY A 198 6.84 -15.05 23.70
CA GLY A 198 6.50 -13.63 23.85
C GLY A 198 5.02 -13.29 23.66
N THR A 199 4.74 -12.00 23.64
CA THR A 199 3.42 -11.38 23.49
C THR A 199 3.36 -10.66 22.16
N PHE A 200 2.19 -10.56 21.57
CA PHE A 200 1.96 -9.91 20.28
C PHE A 200 1.23 -8.59 20.45
N SER A 201 1.54 -7.60 19.60
CA SER A 201 0.81 -6.32 19.58
C SER A 201 -0.63 -6.49 19.13
N GLU A 202 -0.84 -7.28 18.09
CA GLU A 202 -2.14 -7.51 17.48
C GLU A 202 -2.16 -8.86 16.74
N ILE A 203 -3.36 -9.33 16.39
CA ILE A 203 -3.55 -10.53 15.60
C ILE A 203 -4.25 -10.18 14.28
N TRP A 204 -3.72 -10.69 13.18
CA TRP A 204 -4.27 -10.55 11.85
C TRP A 204 -4.69 -11.90 11.28
N LEU A 205 -6.00 -12.03 11.01
CA LEU A 205 -6.55 -13.19 10.32
C LEU A 205 -6.74 -12.82 8.85
N GLU A 206 -6.06 -13.54 7.98
CA GLU A 206 -5.91 -13.16 6.59
C GLU A 206 -6.20 -14.35 5.68
N VAL A 207 -6.60 -14.03 4.45
CA VAL A 207 -6.93 -15.00 3.40
C VAL A 207 -6.37 -14.50 2.07
N PRO A 208 -6.12 -15.36 1.07
CA PRO A 208 -5.64 -14.93 -0.23
C PRO A 208 -6.55 -13.85 -0.85
N ASP A 209 -5.94 -12.84 -1.50
CA ASP A 209 -6.69 -11.82 -2.28
C ASP A 209 -7.14 -12.39 -3.63
N THR A 210 -7.87 -13.48 -3.58
CA THR A 210 -8.43 -14.21 -4.71
C THR A 210 -9.95 -14.33 -4.55
N ASN A 211 -10.65 -14.76 -5.59
CA ASN A 211 -12.08 -15.03 -5.46
C ASN A 211 -12.38 -16.17 -4.50
N ASP A 212 -11.56 -17.21 -4.50
CA ASP A 212 -11.70 -18.34 -3.56
C ASP A 212 -11.40 -17.89 -2.12
N GLY A 213 -10.35 -17.08 -1.92
CA GLY A 213 -10.04 -16.50 -0.61
C GLY A 213 -11.18 -15.67 -0.03
N LYS A 214 -11.89 -14.90 -0.87
CA LYS A 214 -13.07 -14.13 -0.42
C LYS A 214 -14.17 -14.99 0.19
N THR A 215 -14.31 -16.25 -0.23
CA THR A 215 -15.29 -17.18 0.34
C THR A 215 -14.98 -17.54 1.80
N LEU A 216 -13.72 -17.40 2.23
CA LEU A 216 -13.26 -17.64 3.59
C LEU A 216 -13.55 -16.49 4.54
N SER A 217 -13.93 -15.31 4.04
CA SER A 217 -14.13 -14.09 4.85
C SER A 217 -15.21 -14.26 5.94
N ALA A 218 -16.25 -15.06 5.67
CA ALA A 218 -17.28 -15.37 6.66
C ALA A 218 -16.75 -16.28 7.79
N PHE A 219 -15.84 -17.17 7.46
CA PHE A 219 -15.16 -18.04 8.42
C PHE A 219 -14.22 -17.22 9.31
N THR A 220 -13.30 -16.45 8.74
CA THR A 220 -12.34 -15.66 9.53
C THR A 220 -13.01 -14.65 10.43
N ARG A 221 -14.13 -14.05 10.00
CA ARG A 221 -14.94 -13.12 10.82
C ARG A 221 -15.52 -13.79 12.08
N ARG A 222 -15.89 -15.06 12.01
CA ARG A 222 -16.40 -15.82 13.17
C ARG A 222 -15.26 -16.37 14.02
N PHE A 223 -14.19 -16.80 13.40
CA PHE A 223 -13.06 -17.44 14.06
C PHE A 223 -12.20 -16.41 14.83
N GLY A 224 -12.02 -15.20 14.29
CA GLY A 224 -11.19 -14.16 14.85
C GLY A 224 -11.49 -13.84 16.32
N PRO A 225 -12.72 -13.48 16.68
CA PRO A 225 -13.09 -13.16 18.08
C PRO A 225 -12.84 -14.30 19.07
N LEU A 226 -13.01 -15.55 18.61
CA LEU A 226 -12.75 -16.73 19.46
C LEU A 226 -11.25 -16.86 19.77
N LEU A 227 -10.42 -16.75 18.73
CA LEU A 227 -8.98 -16.83 18.86
C LEU A 227 -8.42 -15.65 19.65
N GLU A 228 -8.90 -14.43 19.40
CA GLU A 228 -8.50 -13.25 20.13
C GLU A 228 -8.81 -13.36 21.63
N THR A 229 -10.02 -13.81 21.98
CA THR A 229 -10.43 -14.05 23.38
C THR A 229 -9.52 -15.06 24.05
N ALA A 230 -9.20 -16.17 23.39
CA ALA A 230 -8.32 -17.20 23.93
C ALA A 230 -6.89 -16.68 24.15
N LEU A 231 -6.34 -15.93 23.21
CA LEU A 231 -4.98 -15.36 23.31
C LEU A 231 -4.89 -14.27 24.40
N ARG A 232 -5.92 -13.45 24.56
CA ARG A 232 -6.00 -12.47 25.67
C ARG A 232 -6.09 -13.17 27.03
N ALA A 233 -6.89 -14.22 27.15
CA ALA A 233 -6.98 -15.01 28.37
C ALA A 233 -5.65 -15.67 28.78
N GLN A 234 -4.80 -16.00 27.78
CA GLN A 234 -3.46 -16.56 27.98
C GLN A 234 -2.37 -15.49 28.16
N GLY A 235 -2.71 -14.18 28.15
CA GLY A 235 -1.74 -13.09 28.22
C GLY A 235 -0.84 -12.98 27.01
N ARG A 236 -1.21 -13.59 25.86
CA ARG A 236 -0.41 -13.62 24.64
C ARG A 236 -0.69 -12.44 23.70
N LEU A 237 -1.75 -11.67 23.98
CA LEU A 237 -2.12 -10.48 23.23
C LEU A 237 -2.24 -9.30 24.19
N LEU A 238 -1.77 -8.12 23.77
CA LEU A 238 -1.84 -6.93 24.60
C LEU A 238 -3.28 -6.60 25.02
N PRO A 239 -3.49 -6.04 26.23
CA PRO A 239 -4.79 -5.51 26.65
C PRO A 239 -5.26 -4.38 25.73
N VAL A 240 -6.56 -4.28 25.48
CA VAL A 240 -7.19 -3.24 24.63
C VAL A 240 -6.89 -1.82 25.16
N GLU A 241 -6.70 -1.65 26.47
CA GLU A 241 -6.40 -0.38 27.11
C GLU A 241 -5.03 0.20 26.74
N VAL A 242 -4.06 -0.66 26.39
CA VAL A 242 -2.73 -0.25 25.91
C VAL A 242 -2.80 0.24 24.47
N GLU A 243 -3.74 -0.26 23.68
CA GLU A 243 -3.98 0.19 22.31
C GLU A 243 -4.53 1.64 22.27
N ALA A 244 -5.12 2.12 23.34
CA ALA A 244 -5.86 3.41 23.40
C ALA A 244 -5.04 4.65 23.80
N GLY A 245 -3.68 4.59 23.86
CA GLY A 245 -2.88 5.81 23.86
C GLY A 245 -2.20 6.23 25.16
N ARG A 246 -1.94 5.33 26.11
CA ARG A 246 -1.05 5.60 27.27
C ARG A 246 0.42 5.43 26.91
N SER A 247 1.34 5.84 27.80
CA SER A 247 2.80 5.82 27.59
C SER A 247 3.38 4.48 27.11
N ASP A 248 2.72 3.39 27.43
CA ASP A 248 3.09 2.03 27.05
C ASP A 248 2.73 1.68 25.59
N ALA A 249 1.95 2.54 24.91
CA ALA A 249 1.56 2.34 23.52
C ALA A 249 2.75 2.42 22.55
N ALA A 250 3.82 3.14 22.90
CA ALA A 250 5.04 3.22 22.10
C ALA A 250 5.85 1.92 22.18
N GLU A 251 5.90 1.28 23.36
CA GLU A 251 6.53 -0.02 23.56
C GLU A 251 5.70 -1.14 22.92
N ALA A 252 4.38 -1.08 23.07
CA ALA A 252 3.43 -2.00 22.45
C ALA A 252 3.58 -2.07 20.93
N LYS A 253 3.80 -0.93 20.26
CA LYS A 253 4.04 -0.86 18.81
C LYS A 253 5.35 -1.53 18.37
N LYS A 254 6.24 -1.87 19.27
CA LYS A 254 7.49 -2.58 18.94
C LYS A 254 7.31 -4.10 18.93
N LEU A 255 6.23 -4.61 19.54
CA LEU A 255 5.98 -6.04 19.59
C LEU A 255 5.57 -6.57 18.21
N PRO A 256 5.93 -7.82 17.88
CA PRO A 256 5.56 -8.43 16.62
C PRO A 256 4.04 -8.57 16.50
N ARG A 257 3.55 -8.50 15.25
CA ARG A 257 2.18 -8.88 14.90
C ARG A 257 2.09 -10.37 14.67
N LEU A 258 1.01 -10.98 15.12
CA LEU A 258 0.72 -12.39 14.86
C LEU A 258 -0.18 -12.49 13.62
N HIS A 259 0.25 -13.29 12.65
CA HIS A 259 -0.47 -13.56 11.41
C HIS A 259 -1.00 -14.99 11.40
N ILE A 260 -2.28 -15.15 11.10
CA ILE A 260 -2.91 -16.44 10.80
C ILE A 260 -3.50 -16.34 9.40
N PHE A 261 -2.82 -16.94 8.46
CA PHE A 261 -3.23 -16.93 7.06
C PHE A 261 -3.87 -18.27 6.69
N PHE A 262 -5.09 -18.22 6.17
CA PHE A 262 -5.85 -19.38 5.74
C PHE A 262 -5.87 -19.47 4.21
N PRO A 263 -5.01 -20.29 3.59
CA PRO A 263 -5.07 -20.53 2.14
C PRO A 263 -6.40 -21.14 1.71
N ASP A 264 -6.94 -22.00 2.57
CA ASP A 264 -8.22 -22.68 2.45
C ASP A 264 -8.83 -22.99 3.82
N LYS A 265 -9.93 -23.78 3.88
CA LYS A 265 -10.62 -24.12 5.15
C LYS A 265 -9.90 -25.16 5.99
N SER A 266 -8.95 -25.87 5.41
CA SER A 266 -8.27 -27.02 6.03
C SER A 266 -6.80 -26.72 6.34
N SER A 267 -6.29 -25.55 5.99
CA SER A 267 -4.89 -25.19 6.18
C SER A 267 -4.76 -23.85 6.86
N ALA A 268 -3.72 -23.69 7.71
CA ALA A 268 -3.34 -22.40 8.30
C ALA A 268 -1.82 -22.24 8.31
N LEU A 269 -1.36 -21.06 7.96
CA LEU A 269 0.02 -20.63 8.06
C LEU A 269 0.12 -19.61 9.19
N ILE A 270 1.00 -19.89 10.18
CA ILE A 270 1.15 -19.07 11.37
C ILE A 270 2.53 -18.42 11.35
N GLY A 271 2.57 -17.12 11.47
CA GLY A 271 3.81 -16.36 11.41
C GLY A 271 3.75 -15.06 12.18
N THR A 272 4.87 -14.36 12.21
CA THR A 272 5.00 -13.05 12.84
C THR A 272 5.60 -12.03 11.89
N SER A 273 5.22 -10.77 12.03
CA SER A 273 5.88 -9.67 11.32
C SER A 273 6.39 -8.61 12.28
N ASP A 274 7.54 -8.03 11.91
CA ASP A 274 8.08 -6.86 12.57
C ASP A 274 7.29 -5.62 12.09
N PRO A 275 6.67 -4.84 13.00
CA PRO A 275 5.94 -3.63 12.64
C PRO A 275 6.75 -2.60 11.85
N TYR A 276 8.09 -2.59 12.02
CA TYR A 276 8.99 -1.66 11.32
C TYR A 276 9.51 -2.20 9.99
N ASN A 277 9.33 -3.51 9.73
CA ASN A 277 9.79 -4.18 8.52
C ASN A 277 8.67 -5.01 7.87
N SER A 278 7.48 -4.48 7.84
CA SER A 278 6.30 -5.11 7.22
C SER A 278 5.28 -4.04 6.82
N ALA A 279 4.23 -4.45 6.10
CA ALA A 279 3.12 -3.55 5.80
C ALA A 279 2.32 -3.21 7.07
N SER A 280 1.81 -2.00 7.12
CA SER A 280 0.96 -1.51 8.23
C SER A 280 -0.53 -1.79 8.04
N SER A 281 -0.91 -2.49 6.99
CA SER A 281 -2.31 -2.80 6.64
C SER A 281 -2.49 -4.30 6.43
N LEU A 282 -3.67 -4.81 6.78
CA LEU A 282 -4.08 -6.19 6.52
C LEU A 282 -3.84 -6.57 5.06
N MET A 283 -3.25 -7.73 4.81
CA MET A 283 -2.85 -8.22 3.48
C MET A 283 -1.84 -7.31 2.76
N GLY A 284 -1.26 -6.30 3.43
CA GLY A 284 -0.49 -5.24 2.80
C GLY A 284 -1.31 -4.36 1.85
N ILE A 285 -2.64 -4.32 2.01
CA ILE A 285 -3.55 -3.60 1.12
C ILE A 285 -4.12 -2.38 1.83
N VAL A 286 -3.80 -1.21 1.33
CA VAL A 286 -4.43 0.05 1.75
C VAL A 286 -5.77 0.17 1.03
N ARG A 287 -6.87 -0.12 1.74
CA ARG A 287 -8.21 -0.05 1.15
C ARG A 287 -8.68 1.38 1.03
N GLN A 288 -8.93 1.80 -0.20
CA GLN A 288 -9.40 3.14 -0.54
C GLN A 288 -10.84 3.10 -1.03
N SER A 289 -11.65 4.06 -0.59
CA SER A 289 -12.99 4.26 -1.13
C SER A 289 -12.93 5.18 -2.36
N MET A 290 -13.67 4.84 -3.41
CA MET A 290 -13.76 5.67 -4.61
C MET A 290 -14.55 6.95 -4.30
N PRO A 291 -13.94 8.15 -4.40
CA PRO A 291 -14.67 9.39 -4.23
C PRO A 291 -15.64 9.62 -5.39
N ALA A 292 -16.85 10.07 -5.07
CA ALA A 292 -17.92 10.28 -6.09
C ALA A 292 -17.54 11.32 -7.15
N GLU A 293 -16.75 12.33 -6.77
CA GLU A 293 -16.35 13.45 -7.64
C GLU A 293 -15.11 13.14 -8.49
N ALA A 294 -14.42 12.03 -8.23
CA ALA A 294 -13.21 11.70 -8.94
C ALA A 294 -13.52 11.30 -10.40
N PRO A 295 -12.78 11.82 -11.39
CA PRO A 295 -13.09 11.63 -12.80
C PRO A 295 -12.83 10.21 -13.30
N SER A 296 -12.04 9.42 -12.59
CA SER A 296 -11.73 8.03 -12.94
C SER A 296 -11.20 7.22 -11.77
N ARG A 297 -11.22 5.88 -11.91
CA ARG A 297 -10.69 4.95 -10.90
C ARG A 297 -9.16 5.03 -10.73
N SER A 298 -8.42 5.61 -11.69
CA SER A 298 -6.97 5.81 -11.57
C SER A 298 -6.60 6.72 -10.39
N THR A 299 -7.54 7.51 -9.88
CA THR A 299 -7.37 8.31 -8.65
C THR A 299 -6.96 7.47 -7.44
N LEU A 300 -7.42 6.21 -7.38
CA LEU A 300 -7.10 5.29 -6.28
C LEU A 300 -5.63 4.85 -6.29
N LYS A 301 -5.00 4.75 -7.47
CA LYS A 301 -3.56 4.42 -7.58
C LYS A 301 -2.72 5.49 -6.90
N LEU A 302 -2.94 6.77 -7.25
CA LEU A 302 -2.17 7.85 -6.63
C LEU A 302 -2.52 8.03 -5.15
N ALA A 303 -3.77 7.82 -4.75
CA ALA A 303 -4.17 7.86 -3.34
C ALA A 303 -3.42 6.79 -2.53
N GLU A 304 -3.38 5.56 -3.03
CA GLU A 304 -2.64 4.47 -2.40
C GLU A 304 -1.13 4.72 -2.39
N ALA A 305 -0.56 5.21 -3.51
CA ALA A 305 0.85 5.56 -3.59
C ALA A 305 1.25 6.59 -2.53
N ILE A 306 0.44 7.62 -2.31
CA ILE A 306 0.67 8.63 -1.27
C ILE A 306 0.68 8.01 0.12
N GLU A 307 -0.25 7.11 0.43
CA GLU A 307 -0.31 6.45 1.75
C GLU A 307 0.84 5.45 1.96
N VAL A 308 1.29 4.76 0.91
CA VAL A 308 2.35 3.74 1.02
C VAL A 308 3.74 4.36 1.04
N PHE A 309 3.99 5.41 0.26
CA PHE A 309 5.33 5.97 0.09
C PHE A 309 5.65 7.13 1.02
N LEU A 310 4.63 7.85 1.51
CA LEU A 310 4.80 9.04 2.32
C LEU A 310 4.16 8.83 3.70
N ASP A 311 4.96 8.96 4.74
CA ASP A 311 4.42 9.04 6.09
C ASP A 311 3.61 10.34 6.30
N LYS A 312 2.89 10.45 7.42
CA LYS A 312 2.04 11.63 7.70
C LYS A 312 2.81 12.96 7.72
N SER A 313 4.06 12.95 8.19
CA SER A 313 4.94 14.10 8.19
C SER A 313 5.38 14.47 6.77
N GLU A 314 5.77 13.46 5.97
CA GLU A 314 6.10 13.63 4.55
C GLU A 314 4.89 14.12 3.75
N GLN A 315 3.69 13.57 3.97
CA GLN A 315 2.45 14.05 3.32
C GLN A 315 2.20 15.53 3.63
N THR A 316 2.28 15.93 4.91
CA THR A 316 2.10 17.32 5.32
C THR A 316 3.14 18.26 4.71
N ARG A 317 4.39 17.81 4.59
CA ARG A 317 5.50 18.62 4.08
C ARG A 317 5.54 18.69 2.56
N LEU A 318 5.24 17.60 1.86
CA LEU A 318 5.45 17.45 0.42
C LEU A 318 4.19 17.68 -0.42
N LEU A 319 2.99 17.71 0.18
CA LEU A 319 1.71 17.90 -0.52
C LEU A 319 0.95 19.12 0.00
N ARG A 320 1.64 20.26 0.06
CA ARG A 320 1.07 21.52 0.56
C ARG A 320 0.29 22.26 -0.51
N SER A 321 -0.76 22.92 -0.11
CA SER A 321 -1.46 23.90 -0.96
C SER A 321 -0.48 24.95 -1.49
N GLY A 322 -0.70 25.39 -2.73
CA GLY A 322 0.15 26.34 -3.43
C GLY A 322 1.35 25.74 -4.17
N MET A 323 1.67 24.46 -3.96
CA MET A 323 2.65 23.75 -4.79
C MET A 323 2.17 23.58 -6.23
N THR A 324 3.10 23.21 -7.10
CA THR A 324 2.87 23.02 -8.54
C THR A 324 3.16 21.56 -8.95
N ALA A 325 2.39 21.05 -9.88
CA ALA A 325 2.56 19.71 -10.44
C ALA A 325 2.40 19.73 -11.96
N VAL A 326 3.08 18.79 -12.62
CA VAL A 326 2.79 18.36 -13.99
C VAL A 326 2.30 16.93 -13.95
N ASP A 327 1.22 16.63 -14.68
CA ASP A 327 0.65 15.29 -14.83
C ASP A 327 0.73 14.89 -16.31
N LEU A 328 1.65 13.96 -16.63
CA LEU A 328 1.87 13.45 -17.97
C LEU A 328 1.02 12.20 -18.21
N GLY A 329 0.19 12.22 -19.27
CA GLY A 329 -0.85 11.22 -19.48
C GLY A 329 -2.05 11.45 -18.57
N ALA A 330 -2.41 12.74 -18.35
CA ALA A 330 -3.35 13.15 -17.33
C ALA A 330 -4.79 12.68 -17.54
N ALA A 331 -5.26 12.55 -18.80
CA ALA A 331 -6.66 12.26 -19.08
C ALA A 331 -7.12 10.88 -18.55
N PRO A 332 -8.29 10.80 -17.95
CA PRO A 332 -9.32 11.83 -17.78
C PRO A 332 -9.18 12.68 -16.51
N GLY A 333 -8.05 12.61 -15.78
CA GLY A 333 -7.72 13.49 -14.66
C GLY A 333 -7.69 12.83 -13.29
N GLY A 334 -7.62 11.50 -13.18
CA GLY A 334 -7.65 10.82 -11.88
C GLY A 334 -6.50 11.22 -10.96
N TRP A 335 -5.30 11.36 -11.49
CA TRP A 335 -4.13 11.79 -10.72
C TRP A 335 -4.12 13.30 -10.48
N SER A 336 -4.44 14.09 -11.51
CA SER A 336 -4.63 15.54 -11.38
C SER A 336 -5.63 15.88 -10.26
N TRP A 337 -6.74 15.15 -10.14
CA TRP A 337 -7.75 15.35 -9.10
C TRP A 337 -7.19 15.18 -7.69
N GLN A 338 -6.31 14.20 -7.47
CA GLN A 338 -5.66 13.99 -6.17
C GLN A 338 -4.79 15.18 -5.76
N MET A 339 -4.15 15.85 -6.71
CA MET A 339 -3.35 17.05 -6.44
C MET A 339 -4.22 18.28 -6.20
N VAL A 340 -5.21 18.48 -7.06
CA VAL A 340 -6.12 19.63 -7.00
C VAL A 340 -6.90 19.69 -5.68
N ARG A 341 -7.40 18.55 -5.18
CA ARG A 341 -8.10 18.50 -3.88
C ARG A 341 -7.21 18.86 -2.69
N ARG A 342 -5.89 18.90 -2.87
CA ARG A 342 -4.89 19.35 -1.89
C ARG A 342 -4.46 20.81 -2.11
N GLY A 343 -5.10 21.51 -3.05
CA GLY A 343 -4.76 22.88 -3.39
C GLY A 343 -3.48 23.02 -4.21
N ILE A 344 -3.04 21.95 -4.87
CA ILE A 344 -1.85 21.95 -5.74
C ILE A 344 -2.29 22.32 -7.17
N ARG A 345 -1.59 23.26 -7.81
CA ARG A 345 -1.84 23.64 -9.20
C ARG A 345 -1.25 22.59 -10.15
N VAL A 346 -2.03 22.14 -11.12
CA VAL A 346 -1.65 21.08 -12.05
C VAL A 346 -1.64 21.58 -13.48
N THR A 347 -0.52 21.38 -14.18
CA THR A 347 -0.46 21.40 -15.64
C THR A 347 -0.69 19.98 -16.12
N ALA A 348 -1.88 19.70 -16.62
CA ALA A 348 -2.32 18.40 -17.12
C ALA A 348 -1.96 18.27 -18.62
N VAL A 349 -1.07 17.35 -18.97
CA VAL A 349 -0.57 17.16 -20.32
C VAL A 349 -1.12 15.86 -20.89
N ASP A 350 -2.05 15.94 -21.84
CA ASP A 350 -2.68 14.81 -22.52
C ASP A 350 -3.45 15.28 -23.76
N ASN A 351 -3.50 14.48 -24.81
CA ASN A 351 -4.33 14.74 -25.98
C ASN A 351 -5.83 14.47 -25.72
N GLY A 352 -6.15 13.60 -24.76
CA GLY A 352 -7.51 13.29 -24.32
C GLY A 352 -8.12 14.40 -23.44
N PRO A 353 -9.45 14.45 -23.32
CA PRO A 353 -10.11 15.48 -22.51
C PRO A 353 -10.04 15.17 -21.03
N MET A 354 -9.88 16.21 -20.22
CA MET A 354 -10.18 16.17 -18.79
C MET A 354 -11.68 15.98 -18.59
N LYS A 355 -12.09 15.38 -17.44
CA LYS A 355 -13.50 15.09 -17.15
C LYS A 355 -13.97 15.64 -15.80
N GLY A 356 -15.29 15.86 -15.73
CA GLY A 356 -15.97 16.26 -14.51
C GLY A 356 -15.50 17.61 -13.99
N VAL A 357 -15.26 17.71 -12.69
CA VAL A 357 -14.87 18.97 -12.03
C VAL A 357 -13.57 19.57 -12.54
N LEU A 358 -12.73 18.78 -13.25
CA LEU A 358 -11.42 19.24 -13.72
C LEU A 358 -11.46 19.98 -15.05
N GLU A 359 -12.55 19.88 -15.82
CA GLU A 359 -12.65 20.52 -17.15
C GLU A 359 -12.46 22.06 -17.09
N LYS A 360 -12.94 22.67 -16.02
CA LYS A 360 -12.90 24.12 -15.82
C LYS A 360 -12.34 24.50 -14.43
N HIS A 361 -11.57 23.62 -13.82
CA HIS A 361 -11.06 23.88 -12.47
C HIS A 361 -9.95 24.92 -12.48
N PRO A 362 -10.00 25.96 -11.62
CA PRO A 362 -9.04 27.11 -11.65
C PRO A 362 -7.59 26.69 -11.34
N LEU A 363 -7.36 25.52 -10.71
CA LEU A 363 -6.04 25.00 -10.46
C LEU A 363 -5.54 24.03 -11.56
N VAL A 364 -6.27 23.85 -12.66
CA VAL A 364 -5.89 22.95 -13.75
C VAL A 364 -5.68 23.75 -15.03
N GLU A 365 -4.48 23.61 -15.60
CA GLU A 365 -4.17 24.03 -16.96
C GLU A 365 -4.03 22.76 -17.82
N HIS A 366 -4.96 22.54 -18.77
CA HIS A 366 -4.91 21.40 -19.67
C HIS A 366 -4.20 21.77 -20.98
N LEU A 367 -3.14 21.04 -21.30
CA LEU A 367 -2.36 21.18 -22.52
C LEU A 367 -2.48 19.93 -23.38
N LYS A 368 -3.01 20.08 -24.60
CA LYS A 368 -3.08 19.01 -25.60
C LYS A 368 -1.74 18.84 -26.29
N GLN A 369 -0.83 18.10 -25.65
CA GLN A 369 0.53 17.88 -26.11
C GLN A 369 0.97 16.44 -25.82
N ASP A 370 2.02 16.01 -26.53
CA ASP A 370 2.70 14.75 -26.27
C ASP A 370 3.51 14.87 -24.96
N GLY A 371 3.17 14.07 -23.96
CA GLY A 371 3.83 14.07 -22.66
C GLY A 371 5.32 13.72 -22.73
N PHE A 372 5.76 12.95 -23.70
CA PHE A 372 7.20 12.65 -23.90
C PHE A 372 8.01 13.82 -24.42
N LYS A 373 7.36 14.77 -25.10
CA LYS A 373 8.00 15.97 -25.67
C LYS A 373 7.81 17.21 -24.83
N PHE A 374 6.93 17.15 -23.82
CA PHE A 374 6.62 18.28 -22.98
C PHE A 374 7.80 18.66 -22.08
N GLN A 375 8.11 19.94 -22.03
CA GLN A 375 9.10 20.53 -21.12
C GLN A 375 8.46 21.69 -20.37
N PRO A 376 8.57 21.76 -19.05
CA PRO A 376 7.96 22.82 -18.27
C PRO A 376 8.76 24.13 -18.44
N LYS A 377 8.07 25.27 -18.52
CA LYS A 377 8.69 26.59 -18.59
C LYS A 377 9.44 26.97 -17.30
N LYS A 378 9.02 26.40 -16.17
CA LYS A 378 9.60 26.59 -14.83
C LYS A 378 9.61 25.25 -14.11
N ALA A 379 10.58 25.05 -13.24
CA ALA A 379 10.62 23.87 -12.38
C ALA A 379 9.35 23.79 -11.51
N VAL A 380 8.85 22.57 -11.35
CA VAL A 380 7.67 22.26 -10.54
C VAL A 380 8.06 21.45 -9.30
N ASP A 381 7.15 21.36 -8.32
CA ASP A 381 7.39 20.54 -7.14
C ASP A 381 7.19 19.06 -7.46
N TRP A 382 6.16 18.73 -8.25
CA TRP A 382 5.77 17.36 -8.55
C TRP A 382 5.70 17.06 -10.05
N LEU A 383 6.20 15.90 -10.41
CA LEU A 383 5.92 15.23 -11.68
C LEU A 383 5.08 13.99 -11.41
N LEU A 384 3.97 13.87 -12.11
CA LEU A 384 3.13 12.67 -12.13
C LEU A 384 3.17 12.07 -13.53
N CYS A 385 3.20 10.73 -13.66
CA CYS A 385 3.21 10.08 -14.96
C CYS A 385 2.55 8.69 -14.89
N ASP A 386 1.37 8.55 -15.50
CA ASP A 386 0.69 7.26 -15.72
C ASP A 386 0.58 6.92 -17.21
N MET A 387 1.59 7.33 -18.00
CA MET A 387 1.62 7.04 -19.43
C MET A 387 1.85 5.56 -19.71
N VAL A 388 1.25 5.07 -20.80
CA VAL A 388 1.40 3.68 -21.26
C VAL A 388 2.51 3.61 -22.29
N ASP A 389 3.70 3.17 -21.88
CA ASP A 389 4.84 2.91 -22.75
C ASP A 389 5.80 1.88 -22.11
N LYS A 390 6.87 1.51 -22.81
CA LYS A 390 7.91 0.60 -22.28
C LYS A 390 8.56 1.18 -21.04
N PRO A 391 8.83 0.37 -19.99
CA PRO A 391 9.45 0.84 -18.75
C PRO A 391 10.73 1.66 -18.96
N ALA A 392 11.60 1.23 -19.88
CA ALA A 392 12.85 1.93 -20.16
C ALA A 392 12.63 3.35 -20.69
N LYS A 393 11.63 3.55 -21.56
CA LYS A 393 11.32 4.87 -22.13
C LYS A 393 10.76 5.84 -21.09
N VAL A 394 9.89 5.33 -20.19
CA VAL A 394 9.38 6.14 -19.07
C VAL A 394 10.53 6.45 -18.09
N ALA A 395 11.39 5.48 -17.79
CA ALA A 395 12.54 5.67 -16.91
C ALA A 395 13.51 6.73 -17.45
N GLU A 396 13.75 6.75 -18.77
CA GLU A 396 14.56 7.76 -19.43
C GLU A 396 13.94 9.15 -19.27
N LEU A 397 12.66 9.30 -19.55
CA LEU A 397 11.91 10.55 -19.37
C LEU A 397 12.03 11.06 -17.93
N ILE A 398 11.77 10.19 -16.92
CA ILE A 398 11.87 10.57 -15.51
C ILE A 398 13.30 11.00 -15.15
N GLY A 399 14.31 10.26 -15.65
CA GLY A 399 15.72 10.63 -15.48
C GLY A 399 16.02 12.04 -16.03
N ASP A 400 15.52 12.36 -17.23
CA ASP A 400 15.64 13.69 -17.83
C ASP A 400 15.04 14.78 -16.97
N TRP A 401 13.84 14.56 -16.45
CA TRP A 401 13.17 15.53 -15.60
C TRP A 401 13.97 15.86 -14.32
N PHE A 402 14.58 14.85 -13.73
CA PHE A 402 15.38 15.04 -12.52
C PHE A 402 16.73 15.67 -12.82
N VAL A 403 17.43 15.24 -13.88
CA VAL A 403 18.73 15.79 -14.28
C VAL A 403 18.59 17.27 -14.66
N ASN A 404 17.60 17.61 -15.48
CA ASN A 404 17.35 18.98 -15.88
C ASN A 404 16.78 19.88 -14.75
N GLY A 405 16.52 19.31 -13.58
CA GLY A 405 15.98 20.05 -12.44
C GLY A 405 14.52 20.51 -12.61
N TRP A 406 13.78 19.91 -13.54
CA TRP A 406 12.40 20.30 -13.86
C TRP A 406 11.39 19.89 -12.77
N CYS A 407 11.72 18.91 -11.94
CA CYS A 407 10.91 18.55 -10.78
C CYS A 407 11.75 18.18 -9.54
N ARG A 408 11.10 18.16 -8.37
CA ARG A 408 11.71 17.74 -7.10
C ARG A 408 11.26 16.36 -6.67
N HIS A 409 10.00 16.05 -6.90
CA HIS A 409 9.34 14.81 -6.50
C HIS A 409 8.58 14.22 -7.69
N SER A 410 8.50 12.91 -7.75
CA SER A 410 7.70 12.23 -8.77
C SER A 410 7.03 10.99 -8.21
N ILE A 411 5.81 10.73 -8.65
CA ILE A 411 5.17 9.41 -8.60
C ILE A 411 4.83 9.04 -10.03
N PHE A 412 5.26 7.86 -10.46
CA PHE A 412 5.05 7.39 -11.83
C PHE A 412 4.87 5.88 -11.88
N ASN A 413 4.25 5.40 -12.96
CA ASN A 413 4.02 3.99 -13.22
C ASN A 413 4.95 3.45 -14.31
N LEU A 414 5.51 2.26 -14.06
CA LEU A 414 6.23 1.47 -15.03
C LEU A 414 5.37 0.28 -15.45
N LYS A 415 4.90 0.26 -16.71
CA LYS A 415 4.11 -0.85 -17.27
C LYS A 415 5.00 -2.04 -17.55
N LEU A 416 4.73 -3.17 -16.91
CA LEU A 416 5.55 -4.36 -17.03
C LEU A 416 5.23 -5.15 -18.30
N PRO A 417 6.24 -5.76 -18.95
CA PRO A 417 5.99 -6.70 -20.03
C PRO A 417 5.37 -8.00 -19.48
N MET A 418 4.74 -8.78 -20.35
CA MET A 418 4.15 -10.07 -19.94
C MET A 418 5.21 -11.10 -19.48
N LYS A 419 6.44 -10.98 -19.92
CA LYS A 419 7.57 -11.88 -19.58
C LYS A 419 8.76 -11.05 -19.08
N GLN A 420 9.64 -11.68 -18.29
CA GLN A 420 10.86 -11.04 -17.77
C GLN A 420 10.59 -9.73 -17.03
N ARG A 421 9.53 -9.71 -16.21
CA ARG A 421 9.06 -8.52 -15.48
C ARG A 421 10.15 -7.96 -14.57
N VAL A 422 10.79 -8.79 -13.76
CA VAL A 422 11.87 -8.41 -12.83
C VAL A 422 13.04 -7.80 -13.62
N THR A 423 13.52 -8.46 -14.67
CA THR A 423 14.63 -7.98 -15.49
C THR A 423 14.34 -6.62 -16.14
N ALA A 424 13.13 -6.45 -16.69
CA ALA A 424 12.73 -5.19 -17.31
C ALA A 424 12.60 -4.05 -16.29
N LEU A 425 12.10 -4.36 -15.10
CA LEU A 425 11.98 -3.43 -14.00
C LEU A 425 13.36 -3.00 -13.47
N ASP A 426 14.24 -3.97 -13.20
CA ASP A 426 15.60 -3.71 -12.73
C ASP A 426 16.38 -2.85 -13.73
N ALA A 427 16.28 -3.14 -15.02
CA ALA A 427 16.90 -2.32 -16.05
C ALA A 427 16.41 -0.87 -16.04
N ALA A 428 15.08 -0.66 -15.89
CA ALA A 428 14.47 0.66 -15.82
C ALA A 428 14.92 1.43 -14.57
N LEU A 429 14.83 0.80 -13.39
CA LEU A 429 15.21 1.43 -12.12
C LEU A 429 16.72 1.72 -12.05
N ASN A 430 17.55 0.79 -12.52
CA ASN A 430 19.01 0.99 -12.58
C ASN A 430 19.39 2.07 -13.61
N GLY A 431 18.64 2.21 -14.70
CA GLY A 431 18.80 3.32 -15.64
C GLY A 431 18.60 4.68 -14.97
N ILE A 432 17.53 4.82 -14.15
CA ILE A 432 17.29 6.04 -13.37
C ILE A 432 18.43 6.26 -12.36
N ARG A 433 18.78 5.24 -11.54
CA ARG A 433 19.82 5.34 -10.51
C ARG A 433 21.15 5.79 -11.10
N SER A 434 21.66 5.05 -12.11
CA SER A 434 22.94 5.34 -12.76
C SER A 434 23.00 6.73 -13.37
N ARG A 435 21.88 7.24 -13.85
CA ARG A 435 21.81 8.60 -14.42
C ARG A 435 21.87 9.67 -13.34
N LEU A 436 21.13 9.51 -12.24
CA LEU A 436 21.15 10.46 -11.13
C LEU A 436 22.48 10.43 -10.37
N ASP A 437 23.06 9.25 -10.17
CA ASP A 437 24.37 9.06 -9.54
C ASP A 437 25.49 9.74 -10.33
N ARG A 438 25.46 9.64 -11.66
CA ARG A 438 26.42 10.30 -12.56
C ARG A 438 26.38 11.83 -12.42
N GLU A 439 25.20 12.39 -12.21
CA GLU A 439 25.00 13.83 -12.03
C GLU A 439 25.13 14.26 -10.55
N GLY A 440 25.52 13.37 -9.64
CA GLY A 440 25.67 13.66 -8.21
C GLY A 440 24.38 14.06 -7.51
N ILE A 441 23.24 13.64 -8.03
CA ILE A 441 21.92 13.98 -7.47
C ILE A 441 21.58 12.98 -6.37
N SER A 442 21.46 13.44 -5.13
CA SER A 442 20.99 12.64 -4.02
C SER A 442 19.47 12.46 -4.06
N TYR A 443 19.01 11.24 -3.89
CA TYR A 443 17.59 10.90 -4.03
C TYR A 443 17.12 9.80 -3.06
N LYS A 444 15.80 9.70 -2.88
CA LYS A 444 15.07 8.58 -2.28
C LYS A 444 14.23 7.96 -3.39
N LEU A 445 14.42 6.68 -3.67
CA LEU A 445 13.64 5.91 -4.65
C LEU A 445 13.00 4.73 -3.94
N ILE A 446 11.68 4.58 -4.07
CA ILE A 446 10.90 3.44 -3.56
C ILE A 446 9.98 2.98 -4.68
N ALA A 447 9.87 1.68 -4.89
CA ALA A 447 8.99 1.08 -5.87
C ALA A 447 8.13 0.00 -5.21
N LYS A 448 6.86 -0.12 -5.58
CA LYS A 448 5.93 -1.14 -5.11
C LYS A 448 4.90 -1.50 -6.17
N GLN A 449 4.51 -2.77 -6.22
CA GLN A 449 3.29 -3.19 -6.88
C GLN A 449 2.12 -2.96 -5.94
N LEU A 450 1.43 -1.84 -6.11
CA LEU A 450 0.29 -1.45 -5.28
C LEU A 450 -0.95 -2.30 -5.59
N TYR A 451 -1.93 -2.27 -4.70
CA TYR A 451 -3.18 -3.03 -4.89
C TYR A 451 -3.96 -2.60 -6.13
N HIS A 452 -4.02 -1.29 -6.40
CA HIS A 452 -4.71 -0.74 -7.57
C HIS A 452 -3.91 -0.86 -8.87
N ASP A 453 -2.65 -1.27 -8.81
CA ASP A 453 -1.85 -1.61 -9.98
C ASP A 453 -2.30 -2.96 -10.56
N ARG A 454 -2.06 -3.16 -11.86
CA ARG A 454 -2.25 -4.44 -12.54
C ARG A 454 -0.90 -4.97 -12.96
N GLU A 455 -0.57 -4.81 -14.24
CA GLU A 455 0.72 -5.17 -14.84
C GLU A 455 1.67 -3.96 -14.78
N GLU A 456 1.79 -3.33 -13.61
CA GLU A 456 2.58 -2.11 -13.44
C GLU A 456 3.15 -1.99 -12.05
N ILE A 457 4.21 -1.22 -11.92
CA ILE A 457 4.85 -0.86 -10.66
C ILE A 457 4.75 0.65 -10.49
N THR A 458 4.29 1.08 -9.32
CA THR A 458 4.32 2.50 -8.95
C THR A 458 5.65 2.81 -8.28
N VAL A 459 6.26 3.91 -8.68
CA VAL A 459 7.57 4.36 -8.18
C VAL A 459 7.43 5.77 -7.60
N PHE A 460 8.00 5.99 -6.42
CA PHE A 460 8.22 7.29 -5.83
C PHE A 460 9.70 7.65 -5.94
N LEU A 461 9.99 8.81 -6.49
CA LEU A 461 11.34 9.37 -6.60
C LEU A 461 11.35 10.81 -6.06
N SER A 462 12.31 11.13 -5.21
CA SER A 462 12.39 12.44 -4.57
C SER A 462 13.84 12.87 -4.40
N LYS A 463 14.19 14.08 -4.83
CA LYS A 463 15.49 14.68 -4.51
C LYS A 463 15.61 14.86 -3.00
N THR A 464 16.74 14.49 -2.46
CA THR A 464 17.11 14.75 -1.06
C THR A 464 18.15 15.84 -1.00
N LYS A 465 18.27 16.51 0.15
CA LYS A 465 19.39 17.46 0.35
C LYS A 465 20.65 16.63 0.49
N ASN A 466 21.73 17.08 -0.16
CA ASN A 466 23.06 16.56 0.17
C ASN A 466 23.32 16.88 1.64
N ARG A 467 23.64 15.84 2.43
CA ARG A 467 24.07 16.02 3.83
C ARG A 467 25.47 16.61 3.87
#